data_8e5567f5ebd5f09679b1d40da5544504
#
_entry.id   8e5567f5ebd5f09679b1d40da5544504
#
_cell.length_a   1.000
_cell.length_b   1.000
_cell.length_c   1.000
_cell.angle_alpha   90.00
_cell.angle_beta   90.00
_cell.angle_gamma   90.00
#
_symmetry.space_group_name_H-M   'P 1'
#
loop_
_entity.id
_entity.type
_entity.pdbx_description
1 polymer ?
#
loop_
_entity_poly.entity_id
_entity_poly.type
_entity_poly.pdbx_seq_one_letter_code
_entity_poly.pdbx_strand_id
1 'polypeptide(L)'
;MEKLVKLNAVAVPLPIDNLDTDQIMPKQFLRGVDKSGLAKGTFFNLRCYPDGTRRPDCVFNQPGYEKAGIIVSSPNFGCGSSREHAVWGLMQIGIRAVIAPRFGEIFYSNCFNNGLLAAKVSREDGEAILEAVSGGKPVSLTIDVANRTISDGSREWSFELSDRHREMLLEGLDMVGSTLKDLDKIQAFRRQHEAAFPWMAGLAGKAKERLEREG
;
A
#
# COMPACT_ATOMS: atom_id res chain seq x y z
N MET A 1 -4.43 -11.79 1.47
CA MET A 1 -3.55 -10.89 2.26
C MET A 1 -3.88 -11.04 3.75
N GLU A 2 -3.07 -10.48 4.64
CA GLU A 2 -3.43 -10.40 6.06
C GLU A 2 -4.52 -9.35 6.28
N LYS A 3 -5.51 -9.68 7.13
CA LYS A 3 -6.61 -8.76 7.46
C LYS A 3 -6.08 -7.57 8.26
N LEU A 4 -6.62 -6.39 8.00
CA LEU A 4 -6.33 -5.18 8.75
C LEU A 4 -7.64 -4.56 9.24
N VAL A 5 -8.01 -4.87 10.48
CA VAL A 5 -9.22 -4.33 11.11
C VAL A 5 -8.88 -3.14 12.00
N LYS A 6 -7.89 -3.33 12.87
CA LYS A 6 -7.40 -2.30 13.77
C LYS A 6 -5.88 -2.40 13.88
N LEU A 7 -5.21 -1.27 13.87
CA LEU A 7 -3.75 -1.16 14.00
C LEU A 7 -3.43 -0.21 15.16
N ASN A 8 -2.65 -0.68 16.12
CA ASN A 8 -2.03 0.19 17.11
C ASN A 8 -0.51 0.05 16.96
N ALA A 9 0.16 1.10 16.58
CA ALA A 9 1.59 1.08 16.31
C ALA A 9 2.23 2.45 16.45
N VAL A 10 3.55 2.47 16.66
CA VAL A 10 4.35 3.69 16.64
C VAL A 10 4.29 4.30 15.25
N ALA A 11 4.09 5.62 15.20
CA ALA A 11 4.04 6.42 13.98
C ALA A 11 5.37 7.14 13.75
N VAL A 12 5.90 7.03 12.53
CA VAL A 12 7.09 7.75 12.06
C VAL A 12 6.66 9.04 11.39
N PRO A 13 7.07 10.22 11.90
CA PRO A 13 6.90 11.47 11.18
C PRO A 13 7.86 11.55 9.98
N LEU A 14 7.30 11.82 8.81
CA LEU A 14 8.07 11.98 7.57
C LEU A 14 7.58 13.24 6.82
N PRO A 15 7.95 14.44 7.31
CA PRO A 15 7.47 15.71 6.76
C PRO A 15 8.15 16.06 5.44
N ILE A 16 7.96 15.22 4.42
CA ILE A 16 8.57 15.38 3.09
C ILE A 16 7.44 15.47 2.07
N ASP A 17 7.32 16.62 1.43
CA ASP A 17 6.38 16.82 0.32
C ASP A 17 6.87 16.09 -0.93
N ASN A 18 5.91 15.55 -1.70
CA ASN A 18 6.20 14.86 -2.96
C ASN A 18 7.23 13.74 -2.83
N LEU A 19 7.17 12.99 -1.73
CA LEU A 19 8.05 11.85 -1.50
C LEU A 19 7.76 10.78 -2.57
N ASP A 20 8.70 10.61 -3.48
CA ASP A 20 8.53 9.77 -4.66
C ASP A 20 8.90 8.30 -4.42
N THR A 21 8.51 7.44 -5.35
CA THR A 21 8.77 5.99 -5.26
C THR A 21 10.25 5.64 -5.39
N ASP A 22 11.11 6.49 -5.98
CA ASP A 22 12.57 6.31 -6.02
C ASP A 22 13.21 6.61 -4.65
N GLN A 23 12.62 7.55 -3.89
CA GLN A 23 13.04 7.82 -2.51
C GLN A 23 12.60 6.67 -1.57
N ILE A 24 11.40 6.09 -1.80
CA ILE A 24 10.93 4.94 -1.03
C ILE A 24 11.76 3.69 -1.37
N MET A 25 11.97 3.40 -2.67
CA MET A 25 12.69 2.22 -3.14
C MET A 25 13.61 2.61 -4.31
N PRO A 26 14.90 2.91 -4.04
CA PRO A 26 15.87 3.30 -5.05
C PRO A 26 16.14 2.21 -6.08
N LYS A 27 16.38 2.59 -7.34
CA LYS A 27 16.52 1.71 -8.51
C LYS A 27 17.51 0.56 -8.33
N GLN A 28 18.61 0.79 -7.60
CA GLN A 28 19.64 -0.23 -7.37
C GLN A 28 19.12 -1.47 -6.62
N PHE A 29 17.97 -1.37 -5.92
CA PHE A 29 17.36 -2.46 -5.19
C PHE A 29 16.23 -3.18 -5.97
N LEU A 30 15.97 -2.79 -7.23
CA LEU A 30 14.91 -3.36 -8.08
C LEU A 30 15.39 -4.50 -8.98
N ARG A 31 16.53 -5.12 -8.70
CA ARG A 31 17.12 -6.14 -9.57
C ARG A 31 16.48 -7.53 -9.43
N GLY A 32 15.74 -7.77 -8.37
CA GLY A 32 15.04 -9.04 -8.12
C GLY A 32 13.67 -9.09 -8.77
N VAL A 33 13.28 -10.28 -9.24
CA VAL A 33 11.92 -10.56 -9.76
C VAL A 33 10.97 -10.94 -8.62
N ASP A 34 11.51 -11.23 -7.44
CA ASP A 34 10.75 -11.62 -6.25
C ASP A 34 10.60 -10.48 -5.24
N LYS A 35 9.78 -10.71 -4.25
CA LYS A 35 9.51 -9.71 -3.18
C LYS A 35 10.58 -9.73 -2.08
N SER A 36 11.64 -10.56 -2.15
CA SER A 36 12.57 -10.73 -1.06
C SER A 36 13.62 -9.61 -0.98
N GLY A 37 14.15 -9.36 0.23
CA GLY A 37 15.29 -8.50 0.46
C GLY A 37 15.08 -6.99 0.28
N LEU A 38 13.85 -6.53 0.03
CA LEU A 38 13.55 -5.12 -0.23
C LEU A 38 13.67 -4.24 1.03
N ALA A 39 13.58 -4.81 2.23
CA ALA A 39 13.73 -4.07 3.50
C ALA A 39 15.04 -3.25 3.56
N LYS A 40 16.13 -3.77 2.99
CA LYS A 40 17.43 -3.08 2.96
C LYS A 40 17.39 -1.83 2.09
N GLY A 41 16.64 -1.88 0.98
CA GLY A 41 16.50 -0.79 0.03
C GLY A 41 15.48 0.27 0.44
N THR A 42 14.53 -0.09 1.30
CA THR A 42 13.46 0.83 1.70
C THR A 42 14.01 2.06 2.40
N PHE A 43 13.75 3.24 1.82
CA PHE A 43 14.29 4.53 2.27
C PHE A 43 15.82 4.55 2.38
N PHE A 44 16.55 3.76 1.58
CA PHE A 44 17.99 3.62 1.71
C PHE A 44 18.70 4.98 1.75
N ASN A 45 18.41 5.88 0.81
CA ASN A 45 19.07 7.18 0.72
C ASN A 45 18.69 8.15 1.87
N LEU A 46 17.56 7.90 2.55
CA LEU A 46 17.18 8.64 3.75
C LEU A 46 17.80 8.02 5.01
N ARG A 47 17.88 6.68 5.07
CA ARG A 47 18.33 5.93 6.25
C ARG A 47 19.82 5.73 6.33
N CYS A 48 20.51 5.74 5.18
CA CYS A 48 21.93 5.41 5.09
C CYS A 48 22.72 6.44 4.28
N TYR A 49 24.00 6.50 4.56
CA TYR A 49 24.99 7.10 3.68
C TYR A 49 25.30 6.17 2.48
N PRO A 50 25.98 6.67 1.43
CA PRO A 50 26.32 5.84 0.26
C PRO A 50 27.13 4.58 0.57
N ASP A 51 27.92 4.58 1.64
CA ASP A 51 28.70 3.45 2.13
C ASP A 51 27.85 2.42 2.91
N GLY A 52 26.55 2.69 3.13
CA GLY A 52 25.63 1.84 3.87
C GLY A 52 25.59 2.07 5.36
N THR A 53 26.42 2.96 5.92
CA THR A 53 26.34 3.34 7.34
C THR A 53 25.03 4.08 7.63
N ARG A 54 24.44 3.80 8.79
CA ARG A 54 23.16 4.42 9.17
C ARG A 54 23.32 5.89 9.50
N ARG A 55 22.43 6.71 9.00
CA ARG A 55 22.35 8.15 9.31
C ARG A 55 21.71 8.34 10.68
N PRO A 56 22.41 8.94 11.65
CA PRO A 56 21.88 9.13 13.01
C PRO A 56 20.73 10.13 13.08
N ASP A 57 20.64 11.04 12.11
CA ASP A 57 19.60 12.06 11.98
C ASP A 57 18.29 11.53 11.39
N CYS A 58 18.31 10.34 10.82
CA CYS A 58 17.12 9.73 10.22
C CYS A 58 16.20 9.14 11.31
N VAL A 59 14.94 9.54 11.33
CA VAL A 59 13.95 9.09 12.32
C VAL A 59 13.80 7.56 12.38
N PHE A 60 13.88 6.86 11.25
CA PHE A 60 13.83 5.40 11.21
C PHE A 60 14.99 4.70 11.92
N ASN A 61 16.08 5.42 12.18
CA ASN A 61 17.27 4.90 12.86
C ASN A 61 17.31 5.30 14.34
N GLN A 62 16.36 6.13 14.80
CA GLN A 62 16.32 6.59 16.19
C GLN A 62 15.66 5.54 17.11
N PRO A 63 16.08 5.48 18.39
CA PRO A 63 15.50 4.57 19.36
C PRO A 63 13.97 4.75 19.49
N GLY A 64 13.26 3.62 19.55
CA GLY A 64 11.80 3.57 19.70
C GLY A 64 11.02 3.53 18.38
N TYR A 65 11.69 3.73 17.23
CA TYR A 65 11.06 3.62 15.91
C TYR A 65 11.33 2.28 15.20
N GLU A 66 12.07 1.37 15.81
CA GLU A 66 12.49 0.09 15.21
C GLU A 66 11.32 -0.81 14.83
N LYS A 67 10.20 -0.67 15.53
CA LYS A 67 8.96 -1.42 15.31
C LYS A 67 7.81 -0.52 14.88
N ALA A 68 8.12 0.60 14.24
CA ALA A 68 7.09 1.47 13.72
C ALA A 68 6.22 0.74 12.67
N GLY A 69 4.92 0.92 12.77
CA GLY A 69 3.94 0.32 11.86
C GLY A 69 3.18 1.35 11.03
N ILE A 70 3.34 2.63 11.32
CA ILE A 70 2.62 3.74 10.69
C ILE A 70 3.61 4.79 10.23
N ILE A 71 3.41 5.35 9.03
CA ILE A 71 4.08 6.56 8.56
C ILE A 71 3.05 7.69 8.52
N VAL A 72 3.40 8.86 9.03
CA VAL A 72 2.65 10.11 8.83
C VAL A 72 3.48 11.02 7.94
N SER A 73 2.96 11.39 6.79
CA SER A 73 3.70 12.12 5.78
C SER A 73 2.98 13.38 5.29
N SER A 74 3.76 14.27 4.70
CA SER A 74 3.28 15.43 3.96
C SER A 74 2.55 15.02 2.66
N PRO A 75 1.90 15.96 1.94
CA PRO A 75 1.13 15.64 0.74
C PRO A 75 1.92 14.97 -0.37
N ASN A 76 1.21 14.17 -1.19
CA ASN A 76 1.68 13.54 -2.40
C ASN A 76 2.75 12.44 -2.18
N PHE A 77 2.52 11.61 -1.15
CA PHE A 77 3.35 10.45 -0.85
C PHE A 77 3.25 9.38 -1.95
N GLY A 78 4.38 8.81 -2.34
CA GLY A 78 4.45 7.75 -3.34
C GLY A 78 4.18 8.24 -4.77
N CYS A 79 4.45 9.51 -5.06
CA CYS A 79 4.38 10.03 -6.42
C CYS A 79 5.48 9.44 -7.31
N GLY A 80 5.45 9.76 -8.61
CA GLY A 80 6.45 9.30 -9.57
C GLY A 80 6.11 7.98 -10.25
N SER A 81 7.07 7.07 -10.35
CA SER A 81 6.95 5.84 -11.13
C SER A 81 6.02 4.81 -10.48
N SER A 82 5.35 4.00 -11.32
CA SER A 82 4.44 2.93 -10.90
C SER A 82 5.21 1.70 -10.38
N ARG A 83 5.77 1.79 -9.16
CA ARG A 83 6.57 0.71 -8.59
C ARG A 83 5.87 0.07 -7.39
N GLU A 84 5.38 -1.13 -7.60
CA GLU A 84 4.80 -1.94 -6.52
C GLU A 84 5.85 -2.32 -5.46
N HIS A 85 7.13 -2.38 -5.83
CA HIS A 85 8.27 -2.61 -4.93
C HIS A 85 8.32 -1.58 -3.78
N ALA A 86 7.87 -0.35 -3.99
CA ALA A 86 7.79 0.64 -2.91
C ALA A 86 6.85 0.17 -1.81
N VAL A 87 5.68 -0.37 -2.16
CA VAL A 87 4.72 -0.94 -1.21
C VAL A 87 5.29 -2.18 -0.52
N TRP A 88 5.89 -3.10 -1.29
CA TRP A 88 6.51 -4.31 -0.71
C TRP A 88 7.63 -3.97 0.27
N GLY A 89 8.46 -3.00 -0.07
CA GLY A 89 9.54 -2.56 0.80
C GLY A 89 9.04 -1.97 2.11
N LEU A 90 8.02 -1.10 2.06
CA LEU A 90 7.36 -0.56 3.25
C LEU A 90 6.83 -1.67 4.16
N MET A 91 6.14 -2.65 3.59
CA MET A 91 5.62 -3.78 4.36
C MET A 91 6.74 -4.64 4.97
N GLN A 92 7.85 -4.83 4.27
CA GLN A 92 8.99 -5.60 4.79
C GLN A 92 9.72 -4.92 5.95
N ILE A 93 9.64 -3.60 6.06
CA ILE A 93 10.15 -2.89 7.25
C ILE A 93 9.11 -2.76 8.36
N GLY A 94 7.94 -3.41 8.21
CA GLY A 94 6.89 -3.46 9.23
C GLY A 94 5.79 -2.40 9.08
N ILE A 95 5.84 -1.53 8.08
CA ILE A 95 4.80 -0.52 7.86
C ILE A 95 3.52 -1.18 7.36
N ARG A 96 2.40 -0.89 8.02
CA ARG A 96 1.06 -1.38 7.70
C ARG A 96 0.10 -0.27 7.31
N ALA A 97 0.43 0.98 7.62
CA ALA A 97 -0.36 2.15 7.23
C ALA A 97 0.52 3.35 6.91
N VAL A 98 0.08 4.14 5.93
CA VAL A 98 0.61 5.47 5.64
C VAL A 98 -0.55 6.46 5.73
N ILE A 99 -0.37 7.54 6.49
CA ILE A 99 -1.32 8.64 6.65
C ILE A 99 -0.75 9.84 5.91
N ALA A 100 -1.50 10.37 4.95
CA ALA A 100 -1.09 11.57 4.21
C ALA A 100 -2.32 12.28 3.61
N PRO A 101 -2.25 13.59 3.36
CA PRO A 101 -3.32 14.33 2.70
C PRO A 101 -3.56 13.93 1.24
N ARG A 102 -2.51 13.45 0.55
CA ARG A 102 -2.57 13.04 -0.84
C ARG A 102 -1.54 11.94 -1.14
N PHE A 103 -1.86 11.07 -2.08
CA PHE A 103 -1.00 9.99 -2.57
C PHE A 103 -0.83 10.06 -4.09
N GLY A 104 0.25 9.50 -4.60
CA GLY A 104 0.35 9.14 -6.01
C GLY A 104 -0.71 8.07 -6.35
N GLU A 105 -1.45 8.22 -7.44
CA GLU A 105 -2.60 7.36 -7.78
C GLU A 105 -2.24 5.87 -7.88
N ILE A 106 -1.13 5.57 -8.58
CA ILE A 106 -0.69 4.19 -8.78
C ILE A 106 -0.19 3.59 -7.47
N PHE A 107 0.56 4.36 -6.67
CA PHE A 107 0.98 3.94 -5.33
C PHE A 107 -0.23 3.63 -4.44
N TYR A 108 -1.23 4.51 -4.42
CA TYR A 108 -2.48 4.34 -3.69
C TYR A 108 -3.19 3.02 -4.05
N SER A 109 -3.32 2.74 -5.36
CA SER A 109 -3.92 1.48 -5.84
C SER A 109 -3.11 0.25 -5.43
N ASN A 110 -1.78 0.30 -5.57
CA ASN A 110 -0.88 -0.79 -5.20
C ASN A 110 -0.92 -1.09 -3.70
N CYS A 111 -1.16 -0.10 -2.84
CA CYS A 111 -1.29 -0.29 -1.40
C CYS A 111 -2.40 -1.31 -1.08
N PHE A 112 -3.58 -1.13 -1.63
CA PHE A 112 -4.73 -2.01 -1.33
C PHE A 112 -4.57 -3.42 -1.92
N ASN A 113 -3.88 -3.56 -3.05
CA ASN A 113 -3.57 -4.87 -3.62
C ASN A 113 -2.58 -5.69 -2.77
N ASN A 114 -1.86 -5.04 -1.86
CA ASN A 114 -0.89 -5.69 -0.99
C ASN A 114 -1.28 -5.67 0.49
N GLY A 115 -2.39 -5.03 0.88
CA GLY A 115 -2.84 -4.96 2.28
C GLY A 115 -2.14 -3.89 3.11
N LEU A 116 -1.58 -2.86 2.45
CA LEU A 116 -1.11 -1.63 3.08
C LEU A 116 -2.23 -0.60 3.08
N LEU A 117 -2.55 -0.02 4.22
CA LEU A 117 -3.53 1.07 4.29
C LEU A 117 -2.88 2.39 3.85
N ALA A 118 -3.43 3.02 2.82
CA ALA A 118 -3.17 4.42 2.49
C ALA A 118 -4.35 5.27 3.01
N ALA A 119 -4.22 5.81 4.22
CA ALA A 119 -5.24 6.60 4.88
C ALA A 119 -5.16 8.06 4.41
N LYS A 120 -6.11 8.48 3.56
CA LYS A 120 -6.18 9.84 3.06
C LYS A 120 -6.96 10.71 4.06
N VAL A 121 -6.32 11.74 4.57
CA VAL A 121 -6.89 12.72 5.51
C VAL A 121 -7.05 14.09 4.87
N SER A 122 -7.80 14.99 5.50
CA SER A 122 -7.77 16.41 5.12
C SER A 122 -6.37 16.99 5.29
N ARG A 123 -6.08 18.12 4.66
CA ARG A 123 -4.78 18.78 4.83
C ARG A 123 -4.58 19.21 6.26
N GLU A 124 -5.61 19.78 6.87
CA GLU A 124 -5.60 20.26 8.26
C GLU A 124 -5.36 19.11 9.26
N ASP A 125 -6.07 17.98 9.07
CA ASP A 125 -5.88 16.81 9.92
C ASP A 125 -4.47 16.20 9.71
N GLY A 126 -3.97 16.18 8.47
CA GLY A 126 -2.63 15.70 8.17
C GLY A 126 -1.54 16.50 8.87
N GLU A 127 -1.65 17.82 8.87
CA GLU A 127 -0.75 18.73 9.58
C GLU A 127 -0.87 18.52 11.11
N ALA A 128 -2.09 18.41 11.65
CA ALA A 128 -2.32 18.18 13.08
C ALA A 128 -1.79 16.82 13.57
N ILE A 129 -1.98 15.74 12.77
CA ILE A 129 -1.45 14.41 13.11
C ILE A 129 0.09 14.43 13.02
N LEU A 130 0.66 15.05 11.99
CA LEU A 130 2.10 15.16 11.82
C LEU A 130 2.74 15.91 12.99
N GLU A 131 2.15 17.04 13.43
CA GLU A 131 2.57 17.77 14.62
C GLU A 131 2.54 16.89 15.87
N ALA A 132 1.43 16.15 16.06
CA ALA A 132 1.26 15.28 17.23
C ALA A 132 2.35 14.20 17.35
N VAL A 133 2.85 13.69 16.21
CA VAL A 133 3.89 12.63 16.20
C VAL A 133 5.32 13.17 16.06
N SER A 134 5.50 14.48 15.85
CA SER A 134 6.83 15.10 15.61
C SER A 134 7.53 15.58 16.88
N GLY A 135 6.99 15.32 18.07
CA GLY A 135 7.51 15.82 19.35
C GLY A 135 8.83 15.22 19.86
N GLY A 136 9.58 14.52 19.00
CA GLY A 136 10.90 13.95 19.34
C GLY A 136 10.83 12.68 20.19
N LYS A 137 9.65 12.21 20.56
CA LYS A 137 9.41 10.91 21.21
C LYS A 137 8.47 10.07 20.36
N PRO A 138 8.67 8.74 20.30
CA PRO A 138 7.75 7.86 19.61
C PRO A 138 6.32 7.96 20.16
N VAL A 139 5.36 8.23 19.28
CA VAL A 139 3.94 8.28 19.60
C VAL A 139 3.24 7.14 18.89
N SER A 140 2.38 6.42 19.60
CA SER A 140 1.53 5.39 19.00
C SER A 140 0.20 5.99 18.55
N LEU A 141 -0.20 5.62 17.34
CA LEU A 141 -1.54 5.91 16.82
C LEU A 141 -2.36 4.61 16.76
N THR A 142 -3.65 4.76 16.99
CA THR A 142 -4.63 3.69 16.77
C THR A 142 -5.44 4.03 15.52
N ILE A 143 -5.46 3.11 14.55
CA ILE A 143 -6.27 3.22 13.33
C ILE A 143 -7.36 2.16 13.39
N ASP A 144 -8.61 2.56 13.20
CA ASP A 144 -9.77 1.67 13.04
C ASP A 144 -10.25 1.75 11.60
N VAL A 145 -10.01 0.66 10.83
CA VAL A 145 -10.36 0.61 9.41
C VAL A 145 -11.87 0.51 9.20
N ALA A 146 -12.58 -0.16 10.10
CA ALA A 146 -14.03 -0.31 9.99
C ALA A 146 -14.75 1.04 10.17
N ASN A 147 -14.30 1.84 11.14
CA ASN A 147 -14.85 3.15 11.45
C ASN A 147 -14.17 4.29 10.68
N ARG A 148 -13.05 4.02 10.01
CA ARG A 148 -12.24 5.01 9.28
C ARG A 148 -11.75 6.13 10.20
N THR A 149 -11.25 5.77 11.38
CA THR A 149 -10.74 6.72 12.36
C THR A 149 -9.28 6.47 12.71
N ILE A 150 -8.59 7.55 13.11
CA ILE A 150 -7.22 7.59 13.61
C ILE A 150 -7.28 8.29 14.96
N SER A 151 -6.60 7.76 15.99
CA SER A 151 -6.56 8.39 17.30
C SER A 151 -5.17 8.35 17.92
N ASP A 152 -4.79 9.41 18.63
CA ASP A 152 -3.60 9.49 19.49
C ASP A 152 -3.91 9.17 20.97
N GLY A 153 -5.18 8.81 21.25
CA GLY A 153 -5.71 8.58 22.60
C GLY A 153 -6.35 9.82 23.23
N SER A 154 -6.07 11.02 22.73
CA SER A 154 -6.68 12.28 23.19
C SER A 154 -7.56 12.95 22.13
N ARG A 155 -7.19 12.77 20.87
CA ARG A 155 -7.89 13.31 19.69
C ARG A 155 -8.24 12.17 18.73
N GLU A 156 -9.27 12.39 17.93
CA GLU A 156 -9.68 11.50 16.87
C GLU A 156 -9.85 12.26 15.56
N TRP A 157 -9.38 11.68 14.46
CA TRP A 157 -9.48 12.19 13.10
C TRP A 157 -10.12 11.13 12.21
N SER A 158 -10.80 11.57 11.16
CA SER A 158 -11.36 10.69 10.15
C SER A 158 -10.46 10.62 8.92
N PHE A 159 -10.55 9.52 8.15
CA PHE A 159 -9.88 9.40 6.87
C PHE A 159 -10.81 8.89 5.77
N GLU A 160 -10.51 9.30 4.54
CA GLU A 160 -11.23 8.84 3.36
C GLU A 160 -10.76 7.45 2.94
N LEU A 161 -11.73 6.56 2.73
CA LEU A 161 -11.49 5.21 2.22
C LEU A 161 -12.76 4.73 1.52
N SER A 162 -12.67 4.26 0.27
CA SER A 162 -13.82 3.68 -0.43
C SER A 162 -14.30 2.39 0.26
N ASP A 163 -15.59 2.08 0.14
CA ASP A 163 -16.14 0.85 0.73
C ASP A 163 -15.45 -0.39 0.17
N ARG A 164 -15.10 -0.40 -1.12
CA ARG A 164 -14.34 -1.48 -1.75
C ARG A 164 -12.96 -1.68 -1.09
N HIS A 165 -12.17 -0.63 -0.93
CA HIS A 165 -10.85 -0.74 -0.31
C HIS A 165 -10.95 -1.11 1.16
N ARG A 166 -11.98 -0.60 1.86
CA ARG A 166 -12.27 -0.98 3.25
C ARG A 166 -12.54 -2.49 3.36
N GLU A 167 -13.42 -3.03 2.52
CA GLU A 167 -13.72 -4.45 2.48
C GLU A 167 -12.48 -5.29 2.17
N MET A 168 -11.67 -4.90 1.18
CA MET A 168 -10.41 -5.58 0.85
C MET A 168 -9.47 -5.68 2.06
N LEU A 169 -9.30 -4.62 2.82
CA LEU A 169 -8.46 -4.62 4.03
C LEU A 169 -9.06 -5.46 5.15
N LEU A 170 -10.36 -5.29 5.45
CA LEU A 170 -11.05 -6.01 6.53
C LEU A 170 -11.06 -7.52 6.29
N GLU A 171 -11.20 -7.96 5.07
CA GLU A 171 -11.28 -9.37 4.70
C GLU A 171 -9.95 -9.97 4.23
N GLY A 172 -8.94 -9.14 3.99
CA GLY A 172 -7.63 -9.57 3.49
C GLY A 172 -7.66 -9.99 2.02
N LEU A 173 -8.47 -9.33 1.20
CA LEU A 173 -8.67 -9.61 -0.22
C LEU A 173 -7.79 -8.71 -1.10
N ASP A 174 -7.24 -9.28 -2.14
CA ASP A 174 -6.74 -8.53 -3.30
C ASP A 174 -7.86 -8.32 -4.35
N MET A 175 -7.54 -7.73 -5.47
CA MET A 175 -8.51 -7.50 -6.55
C MET A 175 -9.12 -8.79 -7.09
N VAL A 176 -8.31 -9.85 -7.18
CA VAL A 176 -8.77 -11.16 -7.66
C VAL A 176 -9.71 -11.78 -6.62
N GLY A 177 -9.30 -11.80 -5.35
CA GLY A 177 -10.12 -12.30 -4.26
C GLY A 177 -11.46 -11.57 -4.13
N SER A 178 -11.46 -10.24 -4.31
CA SER A 178 -12.69 -9.45 -4.35
C SER A 178 -13.62 -9.86 -5.50
N THR A 179 -13.06 -10.10 -6.70
CA THR A 179 -13.82 -10.55 -7.88
C THR A 179 -14.38 -11.97 -7.67
N LEU A 180 -13.61 -12.86 -7.04
CA LEU A 180 -14.03 -14.24 -6.78
C LEU A 180 -15.25 -14.37 -5.84
N LYS A 181 -15.60 -13.33 -5.09
CA LYS A 181 -16.87 -13.29 -4.33
C LYS A 181 -18.09 -13.37 -5.22
N ASP A 182 -17.98 -12.89 -6.46
CA ASP A 182 -19.05 -12.91 -7.45
C ASP A 182 -18.93 -14.10 -8.45
N LEU A 183 -18.14 -15.12 -8.13
CA LEU A 183 -17.86 -16.25 -9.05
C LEU A 183 -19.13 -16.90 -9.60
N ASP A 184 -20.15 -17.12 -8.75
CA ASP A 184 -21.41 -17.73 -9.19
C ASP A 184 -22.13 -16.86 -10.21
N LYS A 185 -22.14 -15.53 -10.02
CA LYS A 185 -22.73 -14.59 -10.99
C LYS A 185 -21.95 -14.58 -12.29
N ILE A 186 -20.61 -14.60 -12.21
CA ILE A 186 -19.72 -14.65 -13.37
C ILE A 186 -19.96 -15.93 -14.16
N GLN A 187 -20.08 -17.08 -13.50
CA GLN A 187 -20.37 -18.35 -14.14
C GLN A 187 -21.78 -18.40 -14.75
N ALA A 188 -22.77 -17.82 -14.07
CA ALA A 188 -24.13 -17.74 -14.60
C ALA A 188 -24.18 -16.87 -15.87
N PHE A 189 -23.53 -15.70 -15.84
CA PHE A 189 -23.40 -14.84 -17.01
C PHE A 189 -22.67 -15.56 -18.16
N ARG A 190 -21.57 -16.24 -17.87
CA ARG A 190 -20.81 -17.00 -18.87
C ARG A 190 -21.68 -18.05 -19.57
N ARG A 191 -22.46 -18.83 -18.83
CA ARG A 191 -23.38 -19.84 -19.41
C ARG A 191 -24.42 -19.21 -20.31
N GLN A 192 -25.03 -18.08 -19.88
CA GLN A 192 -26.02 -17.35 -20.70
C GLN A 192 -25.39 -16.78 -21.97
N HIS A 193 -24.19 -16.18 -21.83
CA HIS A 193 -23.48 -15.61 -22.95
C HIS A 193 -23.06 -16.67 -23.98
N GLU A 194 -22.52 -17.81 -23.53
CA GLU A 194 -22.12 -18.92 -24.42
C GLU A 194 -23.34 -19.55 -25.13
N ALA A 195 -24.50 -19.61 -24.47
CA ALA A 195 -25.75 -20.05 -25.08
C ALA A 195 -26.27 -19.09 -26.15
N ALA A 196 -26.21 -17.77 -25.86
CA ALA A 196 -26.66 -16.73 -26.80
C ALA A 196 -25.67 -16.54 -27.99
N PHE A 197 -24.41 -16.78 -27.77
CA PHE A 197 -23.32 -16.55 -28.74
C PHE A 197 -22.39 -17.77 -28.87
N PRO A 198 -22.91 -18.92 -29.34
CA PRO A 198 -22.14 -20.18 -29.36
C PRO A 198 -20.88 -20.13 -30.22
N TRP A 199 -20.82 -19.22 -31.21
CA TRP A 199 -19.62 -19.03 -32.03
C TRP A 199 -18.46 -18.39 -31.26
N MET A 200 -18.71 -17.74 -30.13
CA MET A 200 -17.65 -17.15 -29.27
C MET A 200 -17.07 -18.16 -28.29
N ALA A 201 -17.70 -19.30 -28.09
CA ALA A 201 -17.21 -20.32 -27.19
C ALA A 201 -15.90 -20.97 -27.70
N GLY A 202 -14.91 -21.04 -26.84
CA GLY A 202 -13.64 -21.72 -27.13
C GLY A 202 -12.76 -21.06 -28.20
N LEU A 203 -12.94 -19.77 -28.50
CA LEU A 203 -12.19 -19.08 -29.56
C LEU A 203 -10.67 -19.22 -29.43
N ALA A 204 -10.13 -19.13 -28.21
CA ALA A 204 -8.68 -19.28 -27.97
C ALA A 204 -8.18 -20.69 -28.38
N GLY A 205 -8.93 -21.75 -28.04
CA GLY A 205 -8.59 -23.13 -28.46
C GLY A 205 -8.67 -23.28 -29.97
N LYS A 206 -9.74 -22.80 -30.61
CA LYS A 206 -9.90 -22.83 -32.06
C LYS A 206 -8.81 -22.06 -32.80
N ALA A 207 -8.42 -20.90 -32.28
CA ALA A 207 -7.31 -20.11 -32.84
C ALA A 207 -5.98 -20.82 -32.70
N LYS A 208 -5.71 -21.45 -31.57
CA LYS A 208 -4.50 -22.25 -31.35
C LYS A 208 -4.43 -23.45 -32.31
N GLU A 209 -5.50 -24.24 -32.41
CA GLU A 209 -5.59 -25.37 -33.33
C GLU A 209 -5.38 -24.98 -34.80
N ARG A 210 -5.90 -23.82 -35.18
CA ARG A 210 -5.70 -23.27 -36.53
C ARG A 210 -4.23 -22.92 -36.78
N LEU A 211 -3.57 -22.21 -35.85
CA LEU A 211 -2.15 -21.88 -35.99
C LEU A 211 -1.26 -23.10 -36.03
N GLU A 212 -1.58 -24.16 -35.26
CA GLU A 212 -0.85 -25.43 -35.28
C GLU A 212 -1.02 -26.24 -36.59
N ARG A 213 -2.10 -25.98 -37.37
CA ARG A 213 -2.33 -26.63 -38.68
C ARG A 213 -1.72 -25.84 -39.83
N GLU A 214 -1.57 -24.52 -39.69
CA GLU A 214 -1.05 -23.61 -40.73
C GLU A 214 0.48 -23.39 -40.62
N GLY A 215 1.15 -23.86 -39.54
CA GLY A 215 2.60 -23.78 -39.31
C GLY A 215 3.25 -25.14 -39.42
#